data_9081deef748ac8084cc3275a0fb43999
#
_entry.id   9081deef748ac8084cc3275a0fb43999
#
_cell.length_a   1.000
_cell.length_b   1.000
_cell.length_c   1.000
_cell.angle_alpha   90.00
_cell.angle_beta   90.00
_cell.angle_gamma   90.00
#
_symmetry.space_group_name_H-M   'P 1'
#
loop_
_entity.id
_entity.type
_entity.pdbx_description
1 polymer ?
#
loop_
_entity_poly.entity_id
_entity_poly.type
_entity_poly.pdbx_seq_one_letter_code
_entity_poly.pdbx_strand_id
1 'polypeptide(L)' 'MGENIFKLIEEHPLAQEKKLKSDNIGKITGMILDIKDMNEIVNICQKSSKLTEYLKDALSLLNI' A
#
# COMPACT_ATOMS: atom_id res chain seq x y z
N MET A 1 -4.33 2.21 -12.96
CA MET A 1 -3.24 2.48 -12.03
C MET A 1 -3.51 2.00 -10.63
N GLY A 2 -4.68 2.29 -10.08
CA GLY A 2 -5.01 1.83 -8.74
C GLY A 2 -4.98 0.31 -8.59
N GLU A 3 -5.29 -0.39 -9.67
CA GLU A 3 -5.30 -1.85 -9.65
C GLU A 3 -3.91 -2.43 -9.41
N ASN A 4 -2.88 -1.81 -9.98
CA ASN A 4 -1.51 -2.28 -9.80
C ASN A 4 -1.07 -2.11 -8.34
N ILE A 5 -1.39 -0.97 -7.75
CA ILE A 5 -1.03 -0.71 -6.35
C ILE A 5 -1.79 -1.66 -5.43
N PHE A 6 -3.07 -1.86 -5.69
CA PHE A 6 -3.88 -2.79 -4.91
C PHE A 6 -3.26 -4.18 -4.92
N LYS A 7 -2.87 -4.68 -6.09
CA LYS A 7 -2.25 -5.98 -6.20
C LYS A 7 -0.91 -6.05 -5.50
N LEU A 8 -0.10 -5.01 -5.63
CA LEU A 8 1.19 -4.96 -4.97
C LEU A 8 1.04 -5.06 -3.45
N ILE A 9 0.08 -4.35 -2.90
CA ILE A 9 -0.20 -4.39 -1.47
C ILE A 9 -0.75 -5.76 -1.08
N GLU A 10 -1.68 -6.28 -1.86
CA GLU A 10 -2.30 -7.57 -1.58
C GLU A 10 -1.28 -8.71 -1.52
N GLU A 11 -0.32 -8.68 -2.43
CA GLU A 11 0.71 -9.71 -2.51
C GLU A 11 1.89 -9.45 -1.59
N HIS A 12 1.93 -8.28 -0.96
CA HIS A 12 3.05 -7.93 -0.10
C HIS A 12 3.07 -8.82 1.15
N PRO A 13 4.27 -9.26 1.58
CA PRO A 13 4.38 -10.10 2.78
C PRO A 13 3.72 -9.52 4.02
N LEU A 14 3.81 -8.20 4.21
CA LEU A 14 3.18 -7.55 5.36
C LEU A 14 1.67 -7.70 5.34
N ALA A 15 1.07 -7.55 4.16
CA ALA A 15 -0.37 -7.69 4.02
C ALA A 15 -0.82 -9.11 4.33
N GLN A 16 -0.04 -10.09 3.89
CA GLN A 16 -0.35 -11.48 4.15
C GLN A 16 -0.12 -11.85 5.61
N GLU A 17 0.95 -11.34 6.20
CA GLU A 17 1.25 -11.57 7.60
C GLU A 17 0.17 -10.99 8.51
N LYS A 18 -0.31 -9.81 8.20
CA LYS A 18 -1.38 -9.16 8.95
C LYS A 18 -2.77 -9.65 8.56
N LYS A 19 -2.85 -10.50 7.54
CA LYS A 19 -4.13 -11.02 7.03
C LYS A 19 -5.09 -9.89 6.69
N LEU A 20 -4.59 -8.90 5.97
CA LEU A 20 -5.39 -7.75 5.60
C LEU A 20 -6.53 -8.13 4.68
N LYS A 21 -7.71 -7.59 4.97
CA LYS A 21 -8.89 -7.81 4.13
C LYS A 21 -8.88 -6.82 2.96
N SER A 22 -9.68 -7.14 1.93
CA SER A 22 -9.80 -6.28 0.75
C SER A 22 -10.16 -4.84 1.14
N ASP A 23 -11.01 -4.67 2.13
CA ASP A 23 -11.41 -3.35 2.59
C ASP A 23 -10.22 -2.54 3.09
N ASN A 24 -9.36 -3.17 3.89
CA ASN A 24 -8.18 -2.50 4.42
C ASN A 24 -7.18 -2.20 3.31
N ILE A 25 -6.97 -3.16 2.40
CA ILE A 25 -6.08 -2.96 1.26
C ILE A 25 -6.58 -1.81 0.39
N GLY A 26 -7.89 -1.75 0.16
CA GLY A 26 -8.50 -0.66 -0.59
C GLY A 26 -8.30 0.69 0.08
N LYS A 27 -8.43 0.75 1.40
CA LYS A 27 -8.20 1.98 2.15
C LYS A 27 -6.75 2.44 2.01
N ILE A 28 -5.80 1.52 2.16
CA ILE A 28 -4.39 1.84 2.02
C ILE A 28 -4.10 2.33 0.60
N THR A 29 -4.63 1.65 -0.40
CA THR A 29 -4.48 2.05 -1.80
C THR A 29 -5.01 3.46 -2.01
N GLY A 30 -6.20 3.74 -1.50
CA GLY A 30 -6.81 5.06 -1.60
C GLY A 30 -5.97 6.13 -0.94
N MET A 31 -5.39 5.83 0.23
CA MET A 31 -4.53 6.77 0.93
C MET A 31 -3.29 7.11 0.11
N ILE A 32 -2.67 6.10 -0.49
CA ILE A 32 -1.48 6.30 -1.32
C ILE A 32 -1.83 7.16 -2.54
N LEU A 33 -2.90 6.84 -3.22
CA LEU A 33 -3.34 7.57 -4.41
C LEU A 33 -3.73 9.01 -4.09
N ASP A 34 -4.27 9.24 -2.90
CA ASP A 34 -4.75 10.55 -2.49
C ASP A 34 -3.61 11.48 -2.08
N ILE A 35 -2.60 10.94 -1.43
CA ILE A 35 -1.51 11.71 -0.83
C ILE A 35 -0.33 11.87 -1.78
N LYS A 36 -0.06 10.85 -2.59
CA LYS A 36 1.15 10.80 -3.41
C LYS A 36 0.86 11.21 -4.85
N ASP A 37 1.82 11.90 -5.47
CA ASP A 37 1.71 12.23 -6.89
C ASP A 37 2.15 11.04 -7.75
N MET A 38 2.05 11.21 -9.07
CA MET A 38 2.37 10.15 -10.02
C MET A 38 3.79 9.65 -9.88
N ASN A 39 4.73 10.55 -9.67
CA ASN A 39 6.14 10.19 -9.56
C ASN A 39 6.39 9.32 -8.34
N GLU A 40 5.78 9.67 -7.22
CA GLU A 40 5.90 8.89 -6.00
C GLU A 40 5.28 7.51 -6.16
N ILE A 41 4.13 7.44 -6.83
CA ILE A 41 3.47 6.16 -7.07
C ILE A 41 4.36 5.24 -7.92
N VAL A 42 4.97 5.80 -8.95
CA VAL A 42 5.90 5.04 -9.78
C VAL A 42 7.08 4.54 -8.97
N ASN A 43 7.63 5.40 -8.11
CA ASN A 43 8.74 5.00 -7.24
C ASN A 43 8.36 3.89 -6.29
N ILE A 44 7.17 3.96 -5.71
CA ILE A 44 6.67 2.91 -4.82
C ILE A 44 6.55 1.58 -5.57
N CYS A 45 6.05 1.63 -6.80
CA CYS A 45 5.90 0.43 -7.60
C CYS A 45 7.24 -0.18 -7.98
N GLN A 46 8.26 0.65 -8.18
CA GLN A 46 9.58 0.17 -8.59
C GLN A 46 10.45 -0.27 -7.42
N LYS A 47 10.24 0.31 -6.24
CA LYS A 47 11.06 0.01 -5.06
C LYS A 47 10.22 -0.57 -3.95
N SER A 48 10.40 -1.86 -3.71
CA SER A 48 9.63 -2.56 -2.68
C SER A 48 9.91 -2.04 -1.27
N SER A 49 11.11 -1.54 -1.01
CA SER A 49 11.42 -0.98 0.30
C SER A 49 10.57 0.24 0.61
N LYS A 50 10.32 1.09 -0.39
CA LYS A 50 9.44 2.25 -0.20
C LYS A 50 8.01 1.81 0.04
N LEU A 51 7.54 0.82 -0.70
CA LEU A 51 6.21 0.27 -0.50
C LEU A 51 6.05 -0.27 0.92
N THR A 52 7.08 -0.95 1.42
CA THR A 52 7.06 -1.48 2.78
C THR A 52 6.92 -0.37 3.81
N GLU A 53 7.67 0.72 3.64
CA GLU A 53 7.58 1.86 4.56
C GLU A 53 6.19 2.47 4.56
N TYR A 54 5.61 2.69 3.39
CA TYR A 54 4.27 3.24 3.29
C TYR A 54 3.23 2.31 3.90
N LEU A 55 3.40 1.00 3.71
CA LEU A 55 2.50 0.04 4.31
C LEU A 55 2.57 0.08 5.84
N LYS A 56 3.76 0.16 6.39
CA LYS A 56 3.93 0.26 7.84
C LYS A 56 3.24 1.50 8.39
N ASP A 57 3.44 2.64 7.73
CA ASP A 57 2.80 3.88 8.15
C ASP A 57 1.29 3.77 8.08
N ALA A 58 0.78 3.26 6.97
CA ALA A 58 -0.66 3.12 6.78
C ALA A 58 -1.29 2.20 7.81
N LEU A 59 -0.63 1.08 8.09
CA LEU A 59 -1.11 0.14 9.09
C LEU A 59 -1.16 0.78 10.48
N SER A 60 -0.16 1.58 10.78
CA SER A 60 -0.11 2.31 12.05
C SER A 60 -1.27 3.30 12.15
N LEU A 61 -1.53 4.03 11.05
CA LEU A 61 -2.63 5.00 11.01
C LEU A 61 -3.98 4.33 11.14
N LEU A 62 -4.13 3.18 10.53
CA LEU A 62 -5.39 2.42 10.59
C LEU A 62 -5.51 1.59 11.86
N ASN A 63 -4.45 1.53 12.64
CA ASN A 63 -4.44 0.80 13.89
C ASN A 63 -4.71 -0.70 13.69
N ILE A 64 -4.04 -1.26 12.72
CA ILE A 64 -4.19 -2.67 12.38
C ILE A 64 -2.96 -3.48 12.82
#